data_3b03082ba526517c58f089ddef56d214
#
_entry.id   3b03082ba526517c58f089ddef56d214
#
_cell.length_a   1.000
_cell.length_b   1.000
_cell.length_c   1.000
_cell.angle_alpha   90.00
_cell.angle_beta   90.00
_cell.angle_gamma   90.00
#
_symmetry.space_group_name_H-M   'P 1'
#
loop_
_entity.id
_entity.type
_entity.pdbx_description
1 polymer ?
#
loop_
_entity_poly.entity_id
_entity_poly.type
_entity_poly.pdbx_seq_one_letter_code
_entity_poly.pdbx_strand_id
1 'polypeptide(L)'
;MQNKLSFTVELFGVVITAFAALFFAYSPFAAYDLQVVASLFIIYFFLRKRFHMSPFLYLIEALMFIFIVLMTVFGTGGISSPFFFLLYFLLFAVSLLLTGSISLILTLLLVVLFLFSSPSGSIMEFIPVFSLPFIAPFAQYLGFLKIKYNRQRELLVQIEKKKAKIERSKDYEKEQTLIFLTTTLYRHVEDMNERLVNFLGDADLEYIRAKMKQIQKLIHNFREYIEKI
;
A
#
# COMPACT_ATOMS: atom_id res chain seq x y z
N MET A 1 -2.07 -8.31 1.34
CA MET A 1 -1.68 -8.57 -0.06
C MET A 1 -2.60 -7.75 -0.94
N GLN A 2 -2.14 -6.63 -1.50
CA GLN A 2 -2.90 -5.97 -2.55
C GLN A 2 -2.89 -6.91 -3.76
N ASN A 3 -4.07 -7.40 -4.17
CA ASN A 3 -4.24 -8.07 -5.46
C ASN A 3 -3.85 -7.04 -6.53
N LYS A 4 -2.62 -7.11 -7.03
CA LYS A 4 -2.24 -6.38 -8.24
C LYS A 4 -3.10 -6.92 -9.36
N LEU A 5 -3.84 -6.04 -10.03
CA LEU A 5 -4.44 -6.39 -11.31
C LEU A 5 -3.31 -6.95 -12.20
N SER A 6 -3.65 -7.95 -13.00
CA SER A 6 -2.70 -8.49 -13.97
C SER A 6 -2.24 -7.36 -14.91
N PHE A 7 -0.93 -7.22 -15.12
CA PHE A 7 -0.34 -6.28 -16.08
C PHE A 7 -1.06 -6.31 -17.45
N THR A 8 -1.50 -7.49 -17.87
CA THR A 8 -2.28 -7.70 -19.09
C THR A 8 -3.59 -6.92 -19.09
N VAL A 9 -4.33 -6.92 -17.97
CA VAL A 9 -5.62 -6.20 -17.86
C VAL A 9 -5.40 -4.68 -17.93
N GLU A 10 -4.37 -4.18 -17.22
CA GLU A 10 -4.00 -2.76 -17.28
C GLU A 10 -3.60 -2.36 -18.71
N LEU A 11 -2.79 -3.16 -19.37
CA LEU A 11 -2.34 -2.92 -20.75
C LEU A 11 -3.51 -2.89 -21.75
N PHE A 12 -4.36 -3.91 -21.73
CA PHE A 12 -5.53 -3.96 -22.62
C PHE A 12 -6.47 -2.78 -22.36
N GLY A 13 -6.71 -2.43 -21.10
CA GLY A 13 -7.53 -1.27 -20.74
C GLY A 13 -6.98 0.02 -21.34
N VAL A 14 -5.68 0.27 -21.20
CA VAL A 14 -5.01 1.47 -21.73
C VAL A 14 -5.08 1.53 -23.26
N VAL A 15 -4.78 0.43 -23.95
CA VAL A 15 -4.81 0.36 -25.41
C VAL A 15 -6.23 0.60 -25.92
N ILE A 16 -7.22 -0.10 -25.38
CA ILE A 16 -8.63 0.06 -25.80
C ILE A 16 -9.09 1.51 -25.56
N THR A 17 -8.74 2.09 -24.41
CA THR A 17 -9.15 3.47 -24.06
C THR A 17 -8.50 4.49 -25.00
N ALA A 18 -7.22 4.31 -25.35
CA ALA A 18 -6.55 5.20 -26.29
C ALA A 18 -7.19 5.17 -27.68
N PHE A 19 -7.50 3.99 -28.19
CA PHE A 19 -8.23 3.85 -29.47
C PHE A 19 -9.67 4.39 -29.41
N ALA A 20 -10.36 4.15 -28.28
CA ALA A 20 -11.70 4.68 -28.06
C ALA A 20 -11.71 6.22 -28.04
N ALA A 21 -10.72 6.84 -27.39
CA ALA A 21 -10.58 8.30 -27.39
C ALA A 21 -10.30 8.86 -28.78
N LEU A 22 -9.42 8.22 -29.55
CA LEU A 22 -9.15 8.60 -30.94
C LEU A 22 -10.42 8.47 -31.80
N PHE A 23 -11.08 7.31 -31.75
CA PHE A 23 -12.32 7.09 -32.53
C PHE A 23 -13.40 8.11 -32.16
N PHE A 24 -13.55 8.42 -30.86
CA PHE A 24 -14.52 9.42 -30.41
C PHE A 24 -14.18 10.80 -30.93
N ALA A 25 -12.92 11.24 -30.90
CA ALA A 25 -12.48 12.56 -31.34
C ALA A 25 -12.74 12.80 -32.86
N TYR A 26 -12.69 11.74 -33.68
CA TYR A 26 -12.96 11.81 -35.11
C TYR A 26 -14.41 11.44 -35.47
N SER A 27 -15.24 11.10 -34.51
CA SER A 27 -16.65 10.75 -34.74
C SER A 27 -17.56 11.98 -34.67
N PRO A 28 -18.80 11.90 -35.21
CA PRO A 28 -19.82 12.95 -35.04
C PRO A 28 -20.15 13.25 -33.58
N PHE A 29 -19.81 12.33 -32.67
CA PHE A 29 -20.02 12.49 -31.22
C PHE A 29 -19.05 13.47 -30.57
N ALA A 30 -17.99 13.90 -31.24
CA ALA A 30 -17.08 14.94 -30.77
C ALA A 30 -17.77 16.25 -30.40
N ALA A 31 -18.95 16.54 -31.02
CA ALA A 31 -19.76 17.69 -30.65
C ALA A 31 -20.32 17.64 -29.21
N TYR A 32 -20.31 16.47 -28.57
CA TYR A 32 -20.81 16.24 -27.22
C TYR A 32 -19.66 15.99 -26.19
N ASP A 33 -18.46 16.44 -26.52
CA ASP A 33 -17.25 16.20 -25.70
C ASP A 33 -17.44 16.63 -24.24
N LEU A 34 -17.99 17.81 -24.00
CA LEU A 34 -18.22 18.37 -22.68
C LEU A 34 -19.23 17.52 -21.88
N GLN A 35 -20.31 17.06 -22.54
CA GLN A 35 -21.33 16.22 -21.92
C GLN A 35 -20.76 14.86 -21.54
N VAL A 36 -19.90 14.29 -22.38
CA VAL A 36 -19.23 13.01 -22.11
C VAL A 36 -18.26 13.14 -20.95
N VAL A 37 -17.44 14.19 -20.92
CA VAL A 37 -16.53 14.47 -19.81
C VAL A 37 -17.31 14.64 -18.49
N ALA A 38 -18.38 15.46 -18.50
CA ALA A 38 -19.22 15.66 -17.33
C ALA A 38 -19.84 14.34 -16.82
N SER A 39 -20.37 13.53 -17.75
CA SER A 39 -20.94 12.22 -17.40
C SER A 39 -19.92 11.27 -16.80
N LEU A 40 -18.70 11.22 -17.35
CA LEU A 40 -17.60 10.43 -16.81
C LEU A 40 -17.21 10.89 -15.40
N PHE A 41 -17.13 12.19 -15.13
CA PHE A 41 -16.86 12.70 -13.80
C PHE A 41 -17.95 12.33 -12.79
N ILE A 42 -19.22 12.38 -13.17
CA ILE A 42 -20.34 11.96 -12.33
C ILE A 42 -20.23 10.46 -12.00
N ILE A 43 -20.01 9.62 -13.03
CA ILE A 43 -19.84 8.18 -12.87
C ILE A 43 -18.65 7.88 -11.93
N TYR A 44 -17.52 8.54 -12.17
CA TYR A 44 -16.33 8.40 -11.32
C TYR A 44 -16.60 8.75 -9.86
N PHE A 45 -17.30 9.85 -9.60
CA PHE A 45 -17.64 10.28 -8.25
C PHE A 45 -18.49 9.23 -7.51
N PHE A 46 -19.48 8.65 -8.21
CA PHE A 46 -20.31 7.57 -7.64
C PHE A 46 -19.49 6.29 -7.39
N LEU A 47 -18.64 5.90 -8.32
CA LEU A 47 -17.76 4.73 -8.16
C LEU A 47 -16.80 4.90 -6.99
N ARG A 48 -16.19 6.08 -6.87
CA ARG A 48 -15.26 6.38 -5.75
C ARG A 48 -15.94 6.33 -4.39
N LYS A 49 -17.21 6.77 -4.30
CA LYS A 49 -17.99 6.69 -3.06
C LYS A 49 -18.33 5.26 -2.67
N ARG A 50 -18.55 4.37 -3.66
CA ARG A 50 -18.97 2.99 -3.42
C ARG A 50 -17.80 2.02 -3.23
N PHE A 51 -16.69 2.21 -3.94
CA PHE A 51 -15.52 1.31 -3.93
C PHE A 51 -14.36 1.99 -3.23
N HIS A 52 -14.21 1.74 -1.92
CA HIS A 52 -13.07 2.26 -1.15
C HIS A 52 -11.77 1.55 -1.55
N MET A 53 -10.79 2.29 -2.09
CA MET A 53 -9.37 1.88 -2.26
C MET A 53 -9.13 0.51 -2.92
N SER A 54 -9.92 0.10 -3.92
CA SER A 54 -9.63 -1.11 -4.69
C SER A 54 -8.63 -0.84 -5.83
N PRO A 55 -7.75 -1.79 -6.19
CA PRO A 55 -6.86 -1.67 -7.36
C PRO A 55 -7.61 -1.39 -8.66
N PHE A 56 -8.83 -1.89 -8.76
CA PHE A 56 -9.74 -1.67 -9.88
C PHE A 56 -10.16 -0.19 -10.01
N LEU A 57 -10.34 0.51 -8.88
CA LEU A 57 -10.66 1.93 -8.91
C LEU A 57 -9.51 2.76 -9.49
N TYR A 58 -8.26 2.45 -9.14
CA TYR A 58 -7.09 3.12 -9.73
C TYR A 58 -6.97 2.89 -11.22
N LEU A 59 -7.33 1.70 -11.71
CA LEU A 59 -7.38 1.42 -13.13
C LEU A 59 -8.44 2.29 -13.81
N ILE A 60 -9.67 2.33 -13.30
CA ILE A 60 -10.75 3.16 -13.86
C ILE A 60 -10.34 4.63 -13.87
N GLU A 61 -9.74 5.13 -12.80
CA GLU A 61 -9.26 6.50 -12.69
C GLU A 61 -8.23 6.83 -13.77
N ALA A 62 -7.26 5.92 -13.98
CA ALA A 62 -6.26 6.07 -15.02
C ALA A 62 -6.88 6.04 -16.42
N LEU A 63 -7.80 5.10 -16.70
CA LEU A 63 -8.46 4.97 -18.00
C LEU A 63 -9.32 6.20 -18.32
N MET A 64 -10.06 6.70 -17.35
CA MET A 64 -10.85 7.93 -17.52
C MET A 64 -9.94 9.13 -17.81
N PHE A 65 -8.82 9.25 -17.07
CA PHE A 65 -7.88 10.34 -17.30
C PHE A 65 -7.24 10.25 -18.70
N ILE A 66 -6.84 9.05 -19.13
CA ILE A 66 -6.34 8.80 -20.50
C ILE A 66 -7.40 9.24 -21.53
N PHE A 67 -8.64 8.79 -21.37
CA PHE A 67 -9.71 9.09 -22.30
C PHE A 67 -9.95 10.59 -22.43
N ILE A 68 -10.09 11.30 -21.32
CA ILE A 68 -10.38 12.75 -21.29
C ILE A 68 -9.23 13.54 -21.92
N VAL A 69 -7.98 13.25 -21.53
CA VAL A 69 -6.82 13.99 -22.08
C VAL A 69 -6.66 13.74 -23.58
N LEU A 70 -6.75 12.49 -24.03
CA LEU A 70 -6.61 12.17 -25.45
C LEU A 70 -7.76 12.75 -26.28
N MET A 71 -8.98 12.65 -25.79
CA MET A 71 -10.14 13.26 -26.45
C MET A 71 -9.96 14.77 -26.61
N THR A 72 -9.50 15.46 -25.55
CA THR A 72 -9.24 16.90 -25.59
C THR A 72 -8.14 17.24 -26.59
N VAL A 73 -7.01 16.52 -26.56
CA VAL A 73 -5.88 16.80 -27.45
C VAL A 73 -6.22 16.53 -28.91
N PHE A 74 -6.83 15.38 -29.23
CA PHE A 74 -7.23 15.06 -30.61
C PHE A 74 -8.37 15.93 -31.11
N GLY A 75 -9.35 16.25 -30.28
CA GLY A 75 -10.48 17.13 -30.61
C GLY A 75 -10.10 18.59 -30.86
N THR A 76 -8.97 19.06 -30.30
CA THR A 76 -8.52 20.46 -30.45
C THR A 76 -7.36 20.65 -31.42
N GLY A 77 -7.04 19.64 -32.23
CA GLY A 77 -6.07 19.76 -33.33
C GLY A 77 -4.86 18.81 -33.22
N GLY A 78 -4.93 17.78 -32.39
CA GLY A 78 -3.90 16.75 -32.31
C GLY A 78 -2.52 17.30 -31.92
N ILE A 79 -1.55 17.23 -32.84
CA ILE A 79 -0.18 17.72 -32.60
C ILE A 79 -0.14 19.24 -32.40
N SER A 80 -0.97 19.98 -33.11
CA SER A 80 -1.06 21.45 -33.04
C SER A 80 -1.99 21.93 -31.93
N SER A 81 -2.50 21.02 -31.10
CA SER A 81 -3.37 21.36 -29.97
C SER A 81 -2.65 22.21 -28.94
N PRO A 82 -3.25 23.31 -28.44
CA PRO A 82 -2.72 24.07 -27.33
C PRO A 82 -2.66 23.24 -26.03
N PHE A 83 -3.42 22.14 -25.98
CA PHE A 83 -3.47 21.23 -24.83
C PHE A 83 -2.50 20.05 -24.94
N PHE A 84 -1.60 20.03 -25.92
CA PHE A 84 -0.61 18.96 -26.10
C PHE A 84 0.23 18.70 -24.84
N PHE A 85 0.52 19.74 -24.05
CA PHE A 85 1.27 19.62 -22.80
C PHE A 85 0.59 18.71 -21.76
N LEU A 86 -0.73 18.50 -21.84
CA LEU A 86 -1.44 17.57 -20.94
C LEU A 86 -0.97 16.13 -21.11
N LEU A 87 -0.40 15.76 -22.26
CA LEU A 87 0.16 14.43 -22.46
C LEU A 87 1.35 14.15 -21.55
N TYR A 88 2.15 15.15 -21.22
CA TYR A 88 3.24 15.00 -20.25
C TYR A 88 2.68 14.67 -18.86
N PHE A 89 1.67 15.41 -18.42
CA PHE A 89 0.99 15.11 -17.15
C PHE A 89 0.31 13.74 -17.16
N LEU A 90 -0.27 13.35 -18.32
CA LEU A 90 -0.86 12.04 -18.50
C LEU A 90 0.16 10.92 -18.26
N LEU A 91 1.36 11.01 -18.84
CA LEU A 91 2.40 10.01 -18.65
C LEU A 91 2.81 9.88 -17.19
N PHE A 92 2.95 10.98 -16.46
CA PHE A 92 3.23 10.97 -15.03
C PHE A 92 2.08 10.37 -14.23
N ALA A 93 0.84 10.78 -14.51
CA ALA A 93 -0.35 10.28 -13.82
C ALA A 93 -0.51 8.76 -14.01
N VAL A 94 -0.39 8.28 -15.24
CA VAL A 94 -0.47 6.85 -15.57
C VAL A 94 0.62 6.06 -14.85
N SER A 95 1.85 6.57 -14.82
CA SER A 95 2.95 5.93 -14.11
C SER A 95 2.74 5.88 -12.59
N LEU A 96 2.03 6.85 -12.03
CA LEU A 96 1.69 6.89 -10.61
C LEU A 96 0.47 6.02 -10.26
N LEU A 97 -0.50 5.88 -11.15
CA LEU A 97 -1.74 5.13 -10.92
C LEU A 97 -1.60 3.64 -11.25
N LEU A 98 -0.91 3.33 -12.35
CA LEU A 98 -0.69 1.97 -12.86
C LEU A 98 0.75 1.50 -12.61
N THR A 99 1.13 0.41 -13.26
CA THR A 99 2.53 -0.04 -13.28
C THR A 99 3.38 0.91 -14.13
N GLY A 100 4.55 1.34 -13.64
CA GLY A 100 5.41 2.30 -14.32
C GLY A 100 5.77 1.91 -15.76
N SER A 101 5.85 0.61 -16.08
CA SER A 101 6.09 0.11 -17.43
C SER A 101 4.97 0.45 -18.42
N ILE A 102 3.74 0.67 -17.95
CA ILE A 102 2.62 1.01 -18.81
C ILE A 102 2.77 2.42 -19.39
N SER A 103 3.42 3.34 -18.68
CA SER A 103 3.69 4.68 -19.19
C SER A 103 4.60 4.65 -20.43
N LEU A 104 5.58 3.73 -20.49
CA LEU A 104 6.43 3.54 -21.67
C LEU A 104 5.63 3.02 -22.87
N ILE A 105 4.77 2.02 -22.63
CA ILE A 105 3.92 1.44 -23.69
C ILE A 105 2.94 2.48 -24.18
N LEU A 106 2.31 3.23 -23.28
CA LEU A 106 1.41 4.33 -23.65
C LEU A 106 2.14 5.40 -24.48
N THR A 107 3.39 5.75 -24.10
CA THR A 107 4.20 6.71 -24.88
C THR A 107 4.45 6.22 -26.28
N LEU A 108 4.83 4.95 -26.45
CA LEU A 108 5.03 4.33 -27.76
C LEU A 108 3.73 4.34 -28.58
N LEU A 109 2.63 3.97 -27.95
CA LEU A 109 1.31 4.00 -28.56
C LEU A 109 0.92 5.42 -29.01
N LEU A 110 1.17 6.44 -28.18
CA LEU A 110 0.88 7.83 -28.51
C LEU A 110 1.72 8.32 -29.68
N VAL A 111 3.02 8.01 -29.70
CA VAL A 111 3.89 8.36 -30.85
C VAL A 111 3.32 7.76 -32.14
N VAL A 112 2.97 6.48 -32.13
CA VAL A 112 2.37 5.80 -33.29
C VAL A 112 1.05 6.45 -33.70
N LEU A 113 0.15 6.70 -32.74
CA LEU A 113 -1.15 7.33 -33.03
C LEU A 113 -1.01 8.72 -33.64
N PHE A 114 -0.09 9.55 -33.13
CA PHE A 114 0.14 10.89 -33.68
C PHE A 114 0.80 10.85 -35.04
N LEU A 115 1.72 9.91 -35.32
CA LEU A 115 2.30 9.73 -36.67
C LEU A 115 1.24 9.34 -37.70
N PHE A 116 0.28 8.49 -37.32
CA PHE A 116 -0.83 8.11 -38.23
C PHE A 116 -1.88 9.22 -38.38
N SER A 117 -2.08 10.05 -37.35
CA SER A 117 -3.09 11.10 -37.36
C SER A 117 -2.72 12.33 -38.21
N SER A 118 -1.42 12.52 -38.47
CA SER A 118 -0.92 13.69 -39.25
C SER A 118 0.05 13.27 -40.36
N PRO A 119 -0.45 12.64 -41.46
CA PRO A 119 0.44 12.09 -42.49
C PRO A 119 1.12 13.17 -43.37
N SER A 120 0.70 14.44 -43.31
CA SER A 120 1.25 15.55 -44.11
C SER A 120 2.02 16.59 -43.29
N GLY A 121 2.30 16.32 -42.00
CA GLY A 121 2.98 17.27 -41.11
C GLY A 121 4.43 17.53 -41.47
N SER A 122 4.86 18.78 -41.33
CA SER A 122 6.26 19.16 -41.37
C SER A 122 7.05 18.48 -40.24
N ILE A 123 8.36 18.19 -40.42
CA ILE A 123 9.23 17.64 -39.39
C ILE A 123 9.19 18.50 -38.11
N MET A 124 9.05 19.81 -38.24
CA MET A 124 8.92 20.73 -37.12
C MET A 124 7.65 20.49 -36.28
N GLU A 125 6.55 20.08 -36.88
CA GLU A 125 5.30 19.77 -36.16
C GLU A 125 5.41 18.51 -35.31
N PHE A 126 6.31 17.58 -35.64
CA PHE A 126 6.54 16.36 -34.87
C PHE A 126 7.49 16.51 -33.67
N ILE A 127 8.17 17.68 -33.52
CA ILE A 127 9.07 17.92 -32.38
C ILE A 127 8.39 17.64 -31.02
N PRO A 128 7.13 18.09 -30.76
CA PRO A 128 6.44 17.77 -29.51
C PRO A 128 6.20 16.28 -29.33
N VAL A 129 5.90 15.53 -30.39
CA VAL A 129 5.68 14.09 -30.34
C VAL A 129 6.97 13.36 -29.97
N PHE A 130 8.11 13.76 -30.58
CA PHE A 130 9.43 13.18 -30.27
C PHE A 130 9.91 13.54 -28.87
N SER A 131 9.37 14.56 -28.23
CA SER A 131 9.68 14.89 -26.81
C SER A 131 9.06 13.90 -25.83
N LEU A 132 7.95 13.22 -26.17
CA LEU A 132 7.28 12.26 -25.30
C LEU A 132 8.17 11.10 -24.86
N PRO A 133 8.95 10.42 -25.74
CA PRO A 133 9.89 9.38 -25.33
C PRO A 133 10.98 9.84 -24.35
N PHE A 134 11.37 11.12 -24.38
CA PHE A 134 12.33 11.64 -23.42
C PHE A 134 11.73 11.82 -22.02
N ILE A 135 10.42 12.07 -21.92
CA ILE A 135 9.74 12.26 -20.63
C ILE A 135 9.34 10.90 -20.02
N ALA A 136 9.05 9.89 -20.84
CA ALA A 136 8.62 8.59 -20.37
C ALA A 136 9.54 7.92 -19.33
N PRO A 137 10.89 7.94 -19.44
CA PRO A 137 11.77 7.40 -18.42
C PRO A 137 11.64 8.11 -17.07
N PHE A 138 11.44 9.44 -17.07
CA PHE A 138 11.22 10.20 -15.84
C PHE A 138 9.88 9.85 -15.18
N ALA A 139 8.83 9.70 -15.97
CA ALA A 139 7.53 9.26 -15.50
C ALA A 139 7.64 7.84 -14.90
N GLN A 140 8.31 6.91 -15.58
CA GLN A 140 8.56 5.57 -15.08
C GLN A 140 9.35 5.57 -13.77
N TYR A 141 10.38 6.39 -13.67
CA TYR A 141 11.19 6.54 -12.46
C TYR A 141 10.35 7.01 -11.26
N LEU A 142 9.46 7.99 -11.46
CA LEU A 142 8.52 8.42 -10.42
C LEU A 142 7.57 7.30 -9.98
N GLY A 143 7.04 6.52 -10.91
CA GLY A 143 6.25 5.33 -10.60
C GLY A 143 7.02 4.32 -9.76
N PHE A 144 8.28 4.07 -10.10
CA PHE A 144 9.16 3.20 -9.33
C PHE A 144 9.43 3.73 -7.92
N LEU A 145 9.71 5.04 -7.77
CA LEU A 145 9.89 5.69 -6.48
C LEU A 145 8.65 5.53 -5.58
N LYS A 146 7.44 5.70 -6.14
CA LYS A 146 6.18 5.48 -5.41
C LYS A 146 6.07 4.05 -4.88
N ILE A 147 6.37 3.05 -5.71
CA ILE A 147 6.34 1.64 -5.29
C ILE A 147 7.35 1.39 -4.16
N LYS A 148 8.57 1.91 -4.28
CA LYS A 148 9.61 1.82 -3.26
C LYS A 148 9.18 2.46 -1.94
N TYR A 149 8.62 3.66 -2.02
CA TYR A 149 8.12 4.39 -0.84
C TYR A 149 6.99 3.63 -0.12
N ASN A 150 6.01 3.12 -0.88
CA ASN A 150 4.92 2.34 -0.30
C ASN A 150 5.43 1.06 0.38
N ARG A 151 6.41 0.38 -0.22
CA ARG A 151 7.04 -0.81 0.37
C ARG A 151 7.78 -0.49 1.67
N GLN A 152 8.51 0.62 1.72
CA GLN A 152 9.16 1.08 2.95
C GLN A 152 8.15 1.39 4.06
N ARG A 153 7.04 2.05 3.71
CA ARG A 153 5.96 2.35 4.65
C ARG A 153 5.32 1.07 5.21
N GLU A 154 5.08 0.07 4.38
CA GLU A 154 4.54 -1.23 4.82
C GLU A 154 5.51 -1.92 5.80
N LEU A 155 6.82 -1.88 5.52
CA LEU A 155 7.84 -2.44 6.41
C LEU A 155 7.87 -1.72 7.76
N LEU A 156 7.79 -0.39 7.78
CA LEU A 156 7.72 0.40 9.02
C LEU A 156 6.52 -0.01 9.88
N VAL A 157 5.33 -0.11 9.27
CA VAL A 157 4.11 -0.56 9.97
C VAL A 157 4.27 -1.98 10.53
N GLN A 158 4.95 -2.88 9.80
CA GLN A 158 5.22 -4.23 10.30
C GLN A 158 6.19 -4.23 11.49
N ILE A 159 7.24 -3.39 11.45
CA ILE A 159 8.20 -3.25 12.55
C ILE A 159 7.51 -2.69 13.79
N GLU A 160 6.68 -1.66 13.65
CA GLU A 160 5.91 -1.09 14.77
C GLU A 160 4.97 -2.13 15.40
N LYS A 161 4.26 -2.92 14.58
CA LYS A 161 3.42 -4.01 15.09
C LYS A 161 4.22 -5.08 15.84
N LYS A 162 5.41 -5.44 15.33
CA LYS A 162 6.30 -6.39 16.02
C LYS A 162 6.80 -5.82 17.34
N LYS A 163 7.22 -4.54 17.36
CA LYS A 163 7.66 -3.85 18.57
C LYS A 163 6.57 -3.84 19.64
N ALA A 164 5.34 -3.44 19.26
CA ALA A 164 4.19 -3.44 20.17
C ALA A 164 3.86 -4.85 20.72
N LYS A 165 4.05 -5.90 19.90
CA LYS A 165 3.87 -7.29 20.37
C LYS A 165 4.93 -7.69 21.39
N ILE A 166 6.20 -7.34 21.16
CA ILE A 166 7.30 -7.61 22.10
C ILE A 166 7.12 -6.87 23.43
N GLU A 167 6.68 -5.59 23.37
CA GLU A 167 6.40 -4.82 24.58
C GLU A 167 5.29 -5.45 25.41
N ARG A 168 4.17 -5.85 24.79
CA ARG A 168 3.09 -6.57 25.48
C ARG A 168 3.54 -7.91 26.09
N SER A 169 4.41 -8.65 25.41
CA SER A 169 4.97 -9.89 25.94
C SER A 169 5.79 -9.63 27.19
N LYS A 170 6.64 -8.58 27.17
CA LYS A 170 7.44 -8.19 28.35
C LYS A 170 6.59 -7.73 29.54
N ASP A 171 5.50 -6.99 29.27
CA ASP A 171 4.60 -6.56 30.34
C ASP A 171 3.87 -7.76 30.96
N TYR A 172 3.44 -8.72 30.14
CA TYR A 172 2.86 -9.96 30.61
C TYR A 172 3.84 -10.78 31.48
N GLU A 173 5.10 -10.89 31.06
CA GLU A 173 6.15 -11.58 31.84
C GLU A 173 6.38 -10.91 33.20
N LYS A 174 6.41 -9.55 33.23
CA LYS A 174 6.52 -8.79 34.48
C LYS A 174 5.32 -9.04 35.42
N GLU A 175 4.14 -9.03 34.89
CA GLU A 175 2.91 -9.28 35.64
C GLU A 175 2.91 -10.70 36.25
N GLN A 176 3.26 -11.71 35.45
CA GLN A 176 3.39 -13.10 35.93
C GLN A 176 4.44 -13.22 37.02
N THR A 177 5.58 -12.53 36.88
CA THR A 177 6.63 -12.50 37.89
C THR A 177 6.14 -11.85 39.18
N LEU A 178 5.43 -10.74 39.11
CA LEU A 178 4.84 -10.06 40.26
C LEU A 178 3.82 -10.95 40.98
N ILE A 179 2.93 -11.59 40.28
CA ILE A 179 1.93 -12.51 40.84
C ILE A 179 2.61 -13.67 41.55
N PHE A 180 3.63 -14.26 40.93
CA PHE A 180 4.40 -15.34 41.58
C PHE A 180 5.06 -14.88 42.89
N LEU A 181 5.74 -13.74 42.89
CA LEU A 181 6.42 -13.20 44.07
C LEU A 181 5.43 -12.82 45.19
N THR A 182 4.39 -12.09 44.85
CA THR A 182 3.45 -11.54 45.84
C THR A 182 2.47 -12.56 46.38
N THR A 183 1.97 -13.46 45.51
CA THR A 183 0.90 -14.37 45.91
C THR A 183 1.43 -15.73 46.37
N THR A 184 2.39 -16.30 45.65
CA THR A 184 2.83 -17.67 45.92
C THR A 184 4.00 -17.70 46.86
N LEU A 185 5.06 -16.94 46.59
CA LEU A 185 6.26 -16.98 47.38
C LEU A 185 6.06 -16.34 48.78
N TYR A 186 5.44 -15.13 48.78
CA TYR A 186 5.17 -14.39 50.00
C TYR A 186 4.32 -15.21 51.00
N ARG A 187 3.21 -15.85 50.51
CA ARG A 187 2.38 -16.70 51.35
C ARG A 187 3.13 -17.86 51.99
N HIS A 188 4.04 -18.51 51.28
CA HIS A 188 4.81 -19.60 51.85
C HIS A 188 5.83 -19.10 52.90
N VAL A 189 6.42 -17.92 52.67
CA VAL A 189 7.36 -17.30 53.63
C VAL A 189 6.60 -16.85 54.90
N GLU A 190 5.41 -16.27 54.75
CA GLU A 190 4.56 -15.83 55.85
C GLU A 190 4.13 -17.02 56.73
N ASP A 191 3.65 -18.12 56.11
CA ASP A 191 3.28 -19.35 56.82
C ASP A 191 4.46 -19.97 57.59
N MET A 192 5.68 -19.93 57.02
CA MET A 192 6.87 -20.35 57.76
C MET A 192 7.22 -19.41 58.90
N ASN A 193 7.05 -18.10 58.74
CA ASN A 193 7.33 -17.11 59.75
C ASN A 193 6.37 -17.23 60.95
N GLU A 194 5.07 -17.44 60.72
CA GLU A 194 4.09 -17.70 61.77
C GLU A 194 4.45 -18.94 62.58
N ARG A 195 4.91 -20.01 61.94
CA ARG A 195 5.37 -21.24 62.61
C ARG A 195 6.66 -21.03 63.40
N LEU A 196 7.57 -20.18 62.90
CA LEU A 196 8.78 -19.83 63.60
C LEU A 196 8.50 -19.02 64.89
N VAL A 197 7.56 -18.07 64.83
CA VAL A 197 7.19 -17.22 65.95
C VAL A 197 6.49 -18.06 67.04
N ASN A 198 5.68 -19.04 66.62
CA ASN A 198 4.93 -19.91 67.54
C ASN A 198 5.59 -21.29 67.70
N PHE A 199 6.91 -21.36 67.63
CA PHE A 199 7.70 -22.60 67.68
C PHE A 199 7.44 -23.41 68.92
N LEU A 200 6.90 -24.64 68.76
CA LEU A 200 6.51 -25.53 69.84
C LEU A 200 7.37 -26.81 69.92
N GLY A 201 8.28 -27.05 68.97
CA GLY A 201 9.15 -28.22 68.99
C GLY A 201 9.53 -28.78 67.60
N ASP A 202 10.04 -30.02 67.58
CA ASP A 202 10.66 -30.65 66.41
C ASP A 202 9.68 -30.81 65.23
N ALA A 203 8.38 -30.94 65.48
CA ALA A 203 7.34 -31.01 64.41
C ALA A 203 7.26 -29.72 63.55
N ASP A 204 7.50 -28.57 64.15
CA ASP A 204 7.52 -27.29 63.45
C ASP A 204 8.80 -27.15 62.59
N LEU A 205 9.93 -27.71 63.05
CA LEU A 205 11.16 -27.77 62.25
C LEU A 205 10.99 -28.65 61.00
N GLU A 206 10.32 -29.80 61.12
CA GLU A 206 10.04 -30.65 59.96
C GLU A 206 9.11 -29.95 58.97
N TYR A 207 8.07 -29.27 59.47
CA TYR A 207 7.17 -28.50 58.63
C TYR A 207 7.91 -27.38 57.84
N ILE A 208 8.72 -26.58 58.53
CA ILE A 208 9.51 -25.51 57.92
C ILE A 208 10.47 -26.08 56.85
N ARG A 209 11.12 -27.21 57.12
CA ARG A 209 11.99 -27.90 56.18
C ARG A 209 11.25 -28.39 54.95
N ALA A 210 10.07 -28.95 55.13
CA ALA A 210 9.20 -29.36 54.00
C ALA A 210 8.75 -28.18 53.15
N LYS A 211 8.38 -27.04 53.77
CA LYS A 211 7.98 -25.82 53.07
C LYS A 211 9.15 -25.19 52.31
N MET A 212 10.36 -25.14 52.90
CA MET A 212 11.55 -24.69 52.17
C MET A 212 11.83 -25.51 50.92
N LYS A 213 11.69 -26.82 50.98
CA LYS A 213 11.83 -27.69 49.80
C LYS A 213 10.74 -27.38 48.72
N GLN A 214 9.53 -27.11 49.16
CA GLN A 214 8.45 -26.71 48.23
C GLN A 214 8.76 -25.37 47.54
N ILE A 215 9.25 -24.37 48.31
CA ILE A 215 9.65 -23.07 47.74
C ILE A 215 10.78 -23.25 46.72
N GLN A 216 11.82 -24.03 47.06
CA GLN A 216 12.90 -24.32 46.11
C GLN A 216 12.40 -24.94 44.81
N LYS A 217 11.48 -25.90 44.92
CA LYS A 217 10.86 -26.55 43.74
C LYS A 217 10.03 -25.54 42.90
N LEU A 218 9.26 -24.67 43.57
CA LEU A 218 8.47 -23.62 42.90
C LEU A 218 9.38 -22.62 42.18
N ILE A 219 10.46 -22.17 42.80
CA ILE A 219 11.45 -21.27 42.17
C ILE A 219 12.09 -21.94 40.95
N HIS A 220 12.46 -23.22 41.09
CA HIS A 220 13.03 -23.97 39.96
C HIS A 220 12.08 -24.11 38.79
N ASN A 221 10.83 -24.51 39.06
CA ASN A 221 9.80 -24.64 38.01
C ASN A 221 9.48 -23.29 37.35
N PHE A 222 9.44 -22.21 38.14
CA PHE A 222 9.21 -20.86 37.63
C PHE A 222 10.36 -20.37 36.75
N ARG A 223 11.59 -20.67 37.10
CA ARG A 223 12.78 -20.40 36.31
C ARG A 223 12.72 -21.13 34.95
N GLU A 224 12.40 -22.43 34.95
CA GLU A 224 12.23 -23.19 33.69
C GLU A 224 11.12 -22.64 32.84
N TYR A 225 10.04 -22.13 33.43
CA TYR A 225 8.94 -21.51 32.69
C TYR A 225 9.42 -20.22 32.02
N ILE A 226 10.17 -19.36 32.71
CA ILE A 226 10.71 -18.11 32.11
C ILE A 226 11.74 -18.41 31.02
N GLU A 227 12.59 -19.44 31.18
CA GLU A 227 13.59 -19.81 30.16
C GLU A 227 12.98 -20.39 28.87
N LYS A 228 11.72 -20.85 28.89
CA LYS A 228 10.99 -21.41 27.73
C LYS A 228 10.17 -20.37 26.94
N ILE A 229 10.02 -19.15 27.45
CA ILE A 229 9.32 -18.04 26.82
C ILE A 229 10.30 -17.16 26.05
#